data_df5c168d0555aa9fc3f2764996c4eafd
#
_entry.id   df5c168d0555aa9fc3f2764996c4eafd
#
_cell.length_a   1.000
_cell.length_b   1.000
_cell.length_c   1.000
_cell.angle_alpha   90.00
_cell.angle_beta   90.00
_cell.angle_gamma   90.00
#
_symmetry.space_group_name_H-M   'P 1'
#
loop_
_entity.id
_entity.type
_entity.pdbx_description
1 polymer ?
#
loop_
_entity_poly.entity_id
_entity_poly.type
_entity_poly.pdbx_seq_one_letter_code
_entity_poly.pdbx_strand_id
1 'polypeptide(L)'
;MKFILLVPGGRGGSDFFHGLLDNHKQILQFPGHFLINDNFYKLLKKAKDSKFKETAKLFLKAYPYFFNSKLSKITGHDKLGPNKNRFYKVNKDKFINYFIKLSKEKKNTRVQAIKNLHLAYYLARGKKITNIKIILINTHLVSYTKNFLSFTNTKNFRIIHAMKGPMPALSSPIMNWLNFKNGKFFFPKNLYFQ
;
A
#
# COMPACT_ATOMS: atom_id res chain seq x y z
N MET A 1 9.34 10.62 -12.08
CA MET A 1 8.99 10.13 -10.72
C MET A 1 9.83 8.92 -10.39
N LYS A 2 10.40 8.87 -9.19
CA LYS A 2 11.14 7.72 -8.66
C LYS A 2 10.19 6.85 -7.82
N PHE A 3 10.44 5.56 -7.75
CA PHE A 3 9.72 4.66 -6.86
C PHE A 3 10.57 4.36 -5.62
N ILE A 4 9.94 4.40 -4.46
CA ILE A 4 10.55 3.97 -3.20
C ILE A 4 9.66 2.88 -2.60
N LEU A 5 10.28 1.74 -2.29
CA LEU A 5 9.64 0.64 -1.57
C LEU A 5 10.01 0.78 -0.10
N LEU A 6 9.00 0.95 0.74
CA LEU A 6 9.16 0.93 2.18
C LEU A 6 8.92 -0.51 2.66
N VAL A 7 9.99 -1.13 3.14
CA VAL A 7 10.01 -2.53 3.54
C VAL A 7 10.21 -2.62 5.05
N PRO A 8 9.26 -3.15 5.79
CA PRO A 8 9.47 -3.37 7.22
C PRO A 8 10.32 -4.63 7.45
N GLY A 9 11.25 -4.52 8.37
CA GLY A 9 11.86 -5.69 9.00
C GLY A 9 10.99 -6.13 10.17
N GLY A 10 9.94 -6.92 9.95
CA GLY A 10 8.96 -7.35 10.93
C GLY A 10 8.68 -6.33 12.04
N ARG A 11 7.49 -5.75 12.12
CA ARG A 11 7.16 -4.70 13.12
C ARG A 11 8.16 -3.52 13.20
N GLY A 12 8.93 -3.27 12.14
CA GLY A 12 9.99 -2.26 12.05
C GLY A 12 9.53 -0.81 12.08
N GLY A 13 8.23 -0.52 12.27
CA GLY A 13 7.72 0.85 12.32
C GLY A 13 7.43 1.47 10.96
N SER A 14 7.32 0.66 9.89
CA SER A 14 7.02 1.17 8.55
C SER A 14 5.72 1.97 8.48
N ASP A 15 4.70 1.61 9.28
CA ASP A 15 3.44 2.33 9.32
C ASP A 15 3.59 3.72 9.93
N PHE A 16 4.48 3.88 10.91
CA PHE A 16 4.84 5.18 11.47
C PHE A 16 5.53 6.05 10.41
N PHE A 17 6.54 5.53 9.70
CA PHE A 17 7.19 6.25 8.60
C PHE A 17 6.22 6.59 7.49
N HIS A 18 5.36 5.65 7.13
CA HIS A 18 4.33 5.86 6.13
C HIS A 18 3.36 6.99 6.54
N GLY A 19 2.97 7.02 7.81
CA GLY A 19 2.13 8.08 8.39
C GLY A 19 2.80 9.45 8.40
N LEU A 20 4.09 9.52 8.74
CA LEU A 20 4.86 10.78 8.71
C LEU A 20 4.95 11.40 7.32
N LEU A 21 4.94 10.57 6.28
CA LEU A 21 5.02 11.01 4.89
C LEU A 21 3.64 11.23 4.26
N ASP A 22 2.56 10.99 4.99
CA ASP A 22 1.21 11.22 4.47
C ASP A 22 1.01 12.70 4.15
N ASN A 23 0.33 12.92 3.04
CA ASN A 23 0.04 14.26 2.53
C ASN A 23 1.27 15.14 2.19
N HIS A 24 2.46 14.56 2.07
CA HIS A 24 3.66 15.29 1.63
C HIS A 24 3.50 15.76 0.18
N LYS A 25 3.83 17.02 -0.11
CA LYS A 25 3.58 17.68 -1.40
C LYS A 25 4.25 17.02 -2.62
N GLN A 26 5.31 16.25 -2.42
CA GLN A 26 6.10 15.62 -3.48
C GLN A 26 5.99 14.09 -3.51
N ILE A 27 5.22 13.48 -2.59
CA ILE A 27 5.11 12.03 -2.43
C ILE A 27 3.67 11.59 -2.68
N LEU A 28 3.51 10.59 -3.53
CA LEU A 28 2.25 9.84 -3.67
C LEU A 28 2.36 8.53 -2.91
N GLN A 29 1.34 8.22 -2.12
CA GLN A 29 1.21 6.93 -1.46
C GLN A 29 -0.27 6.55 -1.30
N PHE A 30 -0.56 5.25 -1.29
CA PHE A 30 -1.87 4.77 -0.87
C PHE A 30 -1.95 4.75 0.65
N PRO A 31 -3.13 4.91 1.25
CA PRO A 31 -3.28 4.74 2.68
C PRO A 31 -3.13 3.26 3.06
N GLY A 32 -2.14 2.94 3.88
CA GLY A 32 -1.87 1.59 4.33
C GLY A 32 -1.02 0.74 3.39
N HIS A 33 -1.11 -0.58 3.56
CA HIS A 33 -0.24 -1.52 2.87
C HIS A 33 -0.69 -1.80 1.45
N PHE A 34 0.23 -1.78 0.51
CA PHE A 34 0.00 -2.18 -0.86
C PHE A 34 0.39 -3.66 -1.02
N LEU A 35 -0.56 -4.54 -0.72
CA LEU A 35 -0.33 -5.98 -0.75
C LEU A 35 -0.19 -6.48 -2.19
N ILE A 36 0.94 -7.11 -2.47
CA ILE A 36 1.29 -7.63 -3.79
C ILE A 36 1.00 -9.13 -3.80
N ASN A 37 -0.23 -9.46 -4.11
CA ASN A 37 -0.74 -10.81 -4.20
C ASN A 37 -1.16 -11.16 -5.65
N ASP A 38 -1.73 -12.33 -5.86
CA ASP A 38 -2.18 -12.80 -7.17
C ASP A 38 -3.15 -11.85 -7.87
N ASN A 39 -3.98 -11.15 -7.12
CA ASN A 39 -4.89 -10.16 -7.69
C ASN A 39 -4.13 -8.97 -8.27
N PHE A 40 -3.04 -8.55 -7.65
CA PHE A 40 -2.16 -7.52 -8.17
C PHE A 40 -1.50 -7.94 -9.49
N TYR A 41 -1.02 -9.17 -9.60
CA TYR A 41 -0.44 -9.68 -10.84
C TYR A 41 -1.46 -9.76 -11.97
N LYS A 42 -2.66 -10.26 -11.69
CA LYS A 42 -3.79 -10.29 -12.64
C LYS A 42 -4.15 -8.89 -13.11
N LEU A 43 -4.17 -7.92 -12.20
CA LEU A 43 -4.43 -6.52 -12.48
C LEU A 43 -3.40 -5.93 -13.45
N LEU A 44 -2.12 -6.13 -13.18
CA LEU A 44 -1.06 -5.59 -14.04
C LEU A 44 -1.00 -6.28 -15.41
N LYS A 45 -1.35 -7.56 -15.50
CA LYS A 45 -1.51 -8.26 -16.78
C LYS A 45 -2.61 -7.61 -17.61
N LYS A 46 -3.80 -7.40 -17.04
CA LYS A 46 -4.91 -6.71 -17.73
C LYS A 46 -4.57 -5.29 -18.15
N ALA A 47 -3.82 -4.55 -17.35
CA ALA A 47 -3.35 -3.21 -17.71
C ALA A 47 -2.44 -3.24 -18.95
N LYS A 48 -1.54 -4.22 -19.03
CA LYS A 48 -0.68 -4.43 -20.20
C LYS A 48 -1.50 -4.71 -21.47
N ASP A 49 -2.57 -5.49 -21.34
CA ASP A 49 -3.47 -5.85 -22.44
C ASP A 49 -4.48 -4.72 -22.78
N SER A 50 -4.23 -3.50 -22.30
CA SER A 50 -5.08 -2.30 -22.52
C SER A 50 -6.51 -2.41 -22.00
N LYS A 51 -6.79 -3.37 -21.10
CA LYS A 51 -8.09 -3.55 -20.45
C LYS A 51 -8.24 -2.63 -19.23
N PHE A 52 -8.13 -1.31 -19.46
CA PHE A 52 -8.02 -0.31 -18.39
C PHE A 52 -9.22 -0.26 -17.44
N LYS A 53 -10.44 -0.35 -17.97
CA LYS A 53 -11.66 -0.34 -17.14
C LYS A 53 -11.70 -1.56 -16.22
N GLU A 54 -11.35 -2.74 -16.74
CA GLU A 54 -11.28 -3.97 -15.95
C GLU A 54 -10.16 -3.90 -14.90
N THR A 55 -9.01 -3.34 -15.29
CA THR A 55 -7.88 -3.12 -14.37
C THR A 55 -8.30 -2.24 -13.19
N ALA A 56 -8.97 -1.12 -13.45
CA ALA A 56 -9.47 -0.23 -12.40
C ALA A 56 -10.49 -0.92 -11.49
N LYS A 57 -11.43 -1.70 -12.06
CA LYS A 57 -12.42 -2.47 -11.27
C LYS A 57 -11.76 -3.53 -10.39
N LEU A 58 -10.75 -4.25 -10.90
CA LEU A 58 -9.98 -5.21 -10.11
C LEU A 58 -9.23 -4.53 -8.96
N PHE A 59 -8.67 -3.34 -9.20
CA PHE A 59 -8.00 -2.57 -8.16
C PHE A 59 -8.98 -2.17 -7.05
N LEU A 60 -10.15 -1.68 -7.40
CA LEU A 60 -11.21 -1.34 -6.43
C LEU A 60 -11.64 -2.55 -5.59
N LYS A 61 -11.71 -3.74 -6.23
CA LYS A 61 -12.06 -4.99 -5.54
C LYS A 61 -10.94 -5.49 -4.62
N ALA A 62 -9.69 -5.36 -5.06
CA ALA A 62 -8.53 -5.85 -4.30
C ALA A 62 -8.19 -4.93 -3.10
N TYR A 63 -8.44 -3.63 -3.22
CA TYR A 63 -8.07 -2.63 -2.21
C TYR A 63 -9.25 -1.72 -1.83
N PRO A 64 -10.39 -2.26 -1.37
CA PRO A 64 -11.59 -1.48 -1.08
C PRO A 64 -11.37 -0.45 0.03
N TYR A 65 -10.46 -0.75 0.97
CA TYR A 65 -10.11 0.12 2.09
C TYR A 65 -9.34 1.39 1.66
N PHE A 66 -8.70 1.43 0.50
CA PHE A 66 -8.13 2.67 -0.04
C PHE A 66 -9.22 3.68 -0.42
N PHE A 67 -10.40 3.21 -0.77
CA PHE A 67 -11.51 4.04 -1.22
C PHE A 67 -12.53 4.34 -0.14
N ASN A 68 -12.51 3.61 0.96
CA ASN A 68 -13.36 3.83 2.12
C ASN A 68 -12.65 3.35 3.38
N SER A 69 -12.17 4.28 4.19
CA SER A 69 -11.41 3.95 5.40
C SER A 69 -12.20 3.20 6.46
N LYS A 70 -13.54 3.26 6.44
CA LYS A 70 -14.39 2.44 7.32
C LYS A 70 -14.20 0.94 7.13
N LEU A 71 -13.69 0.52 5.97
CA LEU A 71 -13.41 -0.89 5.66
C LEU A 71 -12.04 -1.36 6.19
N SER A 72 -11.27 -0.47 6.78
CA SER A 72 -9.89 -0.72 7.22
C SER A 72 -9.77 -0.96 8.73
N LYS A 73 -10.66 -1.79 9.28
CA LYS A 73 -10.72 -2.06 10.73
C LYS A 73 -9.42 -2.59 11.33
N ILE A 74 -8.68 -3.40 10.55
CA ILE A 74 -7.43 -4.02 11.01
C ILE A 74 -6.29 -2.98 11.14
N THR A 75 -6.28 -1.96 10.28
CA THR A 75 -5.20 -0.97 10.23
C THR A 75 -5.51 0.29 11.04
N GLY A 76 -6.70 0.38 11.64
CA GLY A 76 -7.14 1.53 12.43
C GLY A 76 -7.44 2.80 11.62
N HIS A 77 -7.43 2.72 10.28
CA HIS A 77 -7.78 3.87 9.43
C HIS A 77 -9.28 4.22 9.45
N ASP A 78 -10.10 3.40 10.07
CA ASP A 78 -11.50 3.67 10.36
C ASP A 78 -11.70 4.67 11.52
N LYS A 79 -10.60 5.00 12.25
CA LYS A 79 -10.60 5.84 13.46
C LYS A 79 -9.61 6.99 13.33
N LEU A 80 -9.77 7.81 12.27
CA LEU A 80 -8.89 8.94 12.02
C LEU A 80 -9.30 10.18 12.78
N GLY A 81 -8.36 11.11 12.93
CA GLY A 81 -8.54 12.38 13.62
C GLY A 81 -8.47 12.28 15.14
N PRO A 82 -8.43 13.44 15.85
CA PRO A 82 -8.25 13.49 17.29
C PRO A 82 -9.31 12.71 18.06
N ASN A 83 -10.56 12.77 17.63
CA ASN A 83 -11.69 12.08 18.26
C ASN A 83 -11.94 10.69 17.69
N LYS A 84 -11.05 10.14 16.86
CA LYS A 84 -11.16 8.81 16.24
C LYS A 84 -12.48 8.57 15.48
N ASN A 85 -13.14 9.62 15.02
CA ASN A 85 -14.44 9.59 14.35
C ASN A 85 -14.40 10.03 12.89
N ARG A 86 -13.22 10.41 12.38
CA ARG A 86 -13.04 10.82 11.00
C ARG A 86 -12.79 9.61 10.10
N PHE A 87 -13.29 9.68 8.90
CA PHE A 87 -13.05 8.70 7.84
C PHE A 87 -13.00 9.42 6.50
N TYR A 88 -12.40 8.79 5.52
CA TYR A 88 -12.39 9.31 4.16
C TYR A 88 -13.12 8.35 3.22
N LYS A 89 -13.69 8.94 2.16
CA LYS A 89 -14.29 8.22 1.04
C LYS A 89 -13.77 8.82 -0.27
N VAL A 90 -13.25 7.97 -1.16
CA VAL A 90 -12.73 8.39 -2.47
C VAL A 90 -13.73 8.01 -3.54
N ASN A 91 -14.00 8.92 -4.47
CA ASN A 91 -14.94 8.69 -5.55
C ASN A 91 -14.37 7.65 -6.53
N LYS A 92 -15.03 6.49 -6.62
CA LYS A 92 -14.60 5.35 -7.43
C LYS A 92 -14.71 5.61 -8.93
N ASP A 93 -15.75 6.33 -9.36
CA ASP A 93 -15.96 6.62 -10.78
C ASP A 93 -14.94 7.64 -11.28
N LYS A 94 -14.64 8.67 -10.48
CA LYS A 94 -13.54 9.59 -10.79
C LYS A 94 -12.22 8.84 -10.90
N PHE A 95 -11.93 7.90 -9.99
CA PHE A 95 -10.72 7.08 -10.06
C PHE A 95 -10.65 6.28 -11.36
N ILE A 96 -11.73 5.57 -11.74
CA ILE A 96 -11.79 4.80 -12.99
C ILE A 96 -11.51 5.70 -14.20
N ASN A 97 -12.21 6.85 -14.26
CA ASN A 97 -12.08 7.77 -15.38
C ASN A 97 -10.66 8.36 -15.50
N TYR A 98 -10.06 8.78 -14.38
CA TYR A 98 -8.67 9.26 -14.37
C TYR A 98 -7.69 8.16 -14.76
N PHE A 99 -7.87 6.93 -14.26
CA PHE A 99 -6.99 5.83 -14.60
C PHE A 99 -7.04 5.50 -16.09
N ILE A 100 -8.22 5.43 -16.68
CA ILE A 100 -8.40 5.20 -18.12
C ILE A 100 -7.73 6.32 -18.93
N LYS A 101 -7.97 7.59 -18.57
CA LYS A 101 -7.36 8.75 -19.25
C LYS A 101 -5.84 8.65 -19.23
N LEU A 102 -5.23 8.52 -18.05
CA LEU A 102 -3.78 8.44 -17.88
C LEU A 102 -3.15 7.23 -18.59
N SER A 103 -3.89 6.12 -18.71
CA SER A 103 -3.37 4.89 -19.31
C SER A 103 -3.43 4.91 -20.84
N LYS A 104 -4.28 5.72 -21.45
CA LYS A 104 -4.34 5.93 -22.89
C LYS A 104 -3.21 6.82 -23.41
N GLU A 105 -2.67 7.69 -22.58
CA GLU A 105 -1.69 8.71 -22.99
C GLU A 105 -0.26 8.17 -23.15
N LYS A 106 0.06 6.98 -22.62
CA LYS A 106 1.44 6.48 -22.57
C LYS A 106 1.52 4.98 -22.85
N LYS A 107 2.73 4.52 -23.26
CA LYS A 107 3.04 3.10 -23.44
C LYS A 107 2.69 2.30 -22.19
N ASN A 108 1.89 1.25 -22.35
CA ASN A 108 1.44 0.39 -21.27
C ASN A 108 2.54 -0.56 -20.79
N THR A 109 3.32 -0.11 -19.83
CA THR A 109 4.20 -0.97 -19.06
C THR A 109 3.59 -1.25 -17.68
N ARG A 110 4.02 -2.33 -17.02
CA ARG A 110 3.60 -2.64 -15.66
C ARG A 110 3.92 -1.50 -14.69
N VAL A 111 5.09 -0.90 -14.84
CA VAL A 111 5.54 0.25 -14.03
C VAL A 111 4.66 1.48 -14.29
N GLN A 112 4.33 1.73 -15.55
CA GLN A 112 3.44 2.85 -15.90
C GLN A 112 2.03 2.63 -15.33
N ALA A 113 1.51 1.40 -15.36
CA ALA A 113 0.21 1.10 -14.75
C ALA A 113 0.20 1.38 -13.25
N ILE A 114 1.25 0.99 -12.50
CA ILE A 114 1.38 1.30 -11.08
C ILE A 114 1.41 2.82 -10.85
N LYS A 115 2.16 3.54 -11.66
CA LYS A 115 2.20 5.00 -11.61
C LYS A 115 0.82 5.61 -11.84
N ASN A 116 0.11 5.14 -12.88
CA ASN A 116 -1.22 5.64 -13.23
C ASN A 116 -2.25 5.34 -12.15
N LEU A 117 -2.17 4.20 -11.45
CA LEU A 117 -3.02 3.89 -10.30
C LEU A 117 -2.85 4.91 -9.18
N HIS A 118 -1.60 5.25 -8.82
CA HIS A 118 -1.32 6.25 -7.79
C HIS A 118 -1.80 7.64 -8.19
N LEU A 119 -1.52 8.06 -9.43
CA LEU A 119 -1.95 9.36 -9.94
C LEU A 119 -3.47 9.48 -9.99
N ALA A 120 -4.16 8.45 -10.52
CA ALA A 120 -5.62 8.42 -10.61
C ALA A 120 -6.28 8.47 -9.22
N TYR A 121 -5.71 7.76 -8.27
CA TYR A 121 -6.17 7.78 -6.88
C TYR A 121 -6.06 9.19 -6.27
N TYR A 122 -4.92 9.85 -6.49
CA TYR A 122 -4.66 11.18 -5.95
C TYR A 122 -5.58 12.24 -6.57
N LEU A 123 -5.79 12.17 -7.89
CA LEU A 123 -6.76 13.01 -8.59
C LEU A 123 -8.20 12.76 -8.13
N ALA A 124 -8.57 11.50 -7.89
CA ALA A 124 -9.89 11.15 -7.39
C ALA A 124 -10.17 11.70 -5.96
N ARG A 125 -9.10 11.95 -5.19
CA ARG A 125 -9.16 12.67 -3.89
C ARG A 125 -9.26 14.20 -4.04
N GLY A 126 -9.30 14.73 -5.25
CA GLY A 126 -9.30 16.17 -5.51
C GLY A 126 -7.95 16.86 -5.28
N LYS A 127 -6.85 16.08 -5.25
CA LYS A 127 -5.50 16.62 -5.03
C LYS A 127 -4.85 17.01 -6.37
N LYS A 128 -4.08 18.10 -6.36
CA LYS A 128 -3.25 18.50 -7.52
C LYS A 128 -1.98 17.65 -7.56
N ILE A 129 -1.59 17.18 -8.75
CA ILE A 129 -0.40 16.34 -8.96
C ILE A 129 0.83 17.13 -9.43
N THR A 130 0.85 18.42 -9.15
CA THR A 130 2.00 19.29 -9.43
C THR A 130 3.18 18.95 -8.52
N ASN A 131 4.37 18.91 -9.08
CA ASN A 131 5.64 18.69 -8.35
C ASN A 131 5.83 17.31 -7.69
N ILE A 132 5.07 16.31 -8.08
CA ILE A 132 5.27 14.94 -7.56
C ILE A 132 6.59 14.36 -8.08
N LYS A 133 7.46 13.98 -7.16
CA LYS A 133 8.78 13.38 -7.45
C LYS A 133 8.87 11.90 -7.12
N ILE A 134 8.10 11.43 -6.13
CA ILE A 134 8.23 10.10 -5.54
C ILE A 134 6.86 9.41 -5.48
N ILE A 135 6.87 8.11 -5.76
CA ILE A 135 5.80 7.18 -5.42
C ILE A 135 6.33 6.27 -4.33
N LEU A 136 5.74 6.34 -3.14
CA LEU A 136 6.08 5.51 -2.00
C LEU A 136 5.11 4.32 -1.94
N ILE A 137 5.68 3.12 -1.85
CA ILE A 137 4.92 1.87 -1.77
C ILE A 137 5.29 1.15 -0.48
N ASN A 138 4.34 1.05 0.45
CA ASN A 138 4.51 0.26 1.67
C ASN A 138 4.14 -1.20 1.37
N THR A 139 5.14 -2.07 1.23
CA THR A 139 4.95 -3.47 0.82
C THR A 139 4.61 -4.40 1.97
N HIS A 140 4.74 -3.97 3.21
CA HIS A 140 4.47 -4.73 4.44
C HIS A 140 5.36 -5.96 4.67
N LEU A 141 5.74 -6.72 3.65
CA LEU A 141 6.58 -7.93 3.78
C LEU A 141 7.74 -7.91 2.78
N VAL A 142 8.88 -8.46 3.19
CA VAL A 142 10.07 -8.61 2.33
C VAL A 142 9.76 -9.47 1.10
N SER A 143 8.98 -10.55 1.27
CA SER A 143 8.56 -11.42 0.16
C SER A 143 7.75 -10.66 -0.90
N TYR A 144 6.88 -9.75 -0.49
CA TYR A 144 6.14 -8.89 -1.43
C TYR A 144 7.06 -7.94 -2.18
N THR A 145 8.11 -7.45 -1.53
CA THR A 145 9.12 -6.60 -2.18
C THR A 145 9.87 -7.38 -3.26
N LYS A 146 10.36 -8.58 -2.94
CA LYS A 146 11.04 -9.46 -3.90
C LYS A 146 10.16 -9.73 -5.12
N ASN A 147 8.92 -10.13 -4.89
CA ASN A 147 7.96 -10.41 -5.95
C ASN A 147 7.66 -9.16 -6.80
N PHE A 148 7.51 -8.00 -6.16
CA PHE A 148 7.29 -6.75 -6.87
C PHE A 148 8.45 -6.38 -7.80
N LEU A 149 9.69 -6.48 -7.33
CA LEU A 149 10.88 -6.20 -8.13
C LEU A 149 11.02 -7.15 -9.31
N SER A 150 10.86 -8.46 -9.09
CA SER A 150 10.91 -9.47 -10.13
C SER A 150 9.84 -9.23 -11.20
N PHE A 151 8.63 -8.89 -10.78
CA PHE A 151 7.52 -8.72 -11.70
C PHE A 151 7.57 -7.42 -12.49
N THR A 152 8.08 -6.35 -11.92
CA THR A 152 8.20 -5.06 -12.61
C THR A 152 9.44 -4.99 -13.50
N ASN A 153 10.42 -5.85 -13.28
CA ASN A 153 11.69 -5.89 -14.00
C ASN A 153 12.31 -4.49 -14.18
N THR A 154 12.38 -3.73 -13.08
CA THR A 154 12.89 -2.36 -13.16
C THR A 154 13.98 -2.13 -12.13
N LYS A 155 15.05 -1.43 -12.56
CA LYS A 155 16.14 -0.97 -11.71
C LYS A 155 15.87 0.40 -11.08
N ASN A 156 14.73 1.02 -11.39
CA ASN A 156 14.41 2.39 -10.97
C ASN A 156 13.70 2.47 -9.61
N PHE A 157 13.83 1.45 -8.77
CA PHE A 157 13.34 1.45 -7.39
C PHE A 157 14.46 1.74 -6.41
N ARG A 158 14.13 2.47 -5.35
CA ARG A 158 14.92 2.56 -4.12
C ARG A 158 14.19 1.82 -3.02
N ILE A 159 14.95 1.21 -2.12
CA ILE A 159 14.40 0.48 -0.97
C ILE A 159 14.79 1.24 0.28
N ILE A 160 13.80 1.51 1.13
CA ILE A 160 14.00 1.96 2.50
C ILE A 160 13.58 0.80 3.39
N HIS A 161 14.50 0.27 4.16
CA HIS A 161 14.24 -0.79 5.11
C HIS A 161 14.09 -0.19 6.51
N ALA A 162 12.88 -0.23 7.06
CA ALA A 162 12.62 0.21 8.41
C ALA A 162 12.89 -0.94 9.39
N MET A 163 13.82 -0.73 10.30
CA MET A 163 14.22 -1.73 11.32
C MET A 163 14.04 -1.16 12.73
N LYS A 164 13.68 -2.02 13.66
CA LYS A 164 13.72 -1.76 15.09
C LYS A 164 14.78 -2.65 15.74
N GLY A 165 15.28 -2.24 16.91
CA GLY A 165 16.07 -3.14 17.74
C GLY A 165 15.31 -4.42 18.06
N PRO A 166 16.00 -5.53 18.39
CA PRO A 166 15.38 -6.85 18.55
C PRO A 166 14.32 -6.87 19.66
N MET A 167 14.57 -6.24 20.80
CA MET A 167 13.60 -6.25 21.92
C MET A 167 12.27 -5.55 21.58
N PRO A 168 12.23 -4.30 21.07
CA PRO A 168 10.99 -3.69 20.59
C PRO A 168 10.33 -4.43 19.42
N ALA A 169 11.11 -5.13 18.61
CA ALA A 169 10.57 -5.92 17.50
C ALA A 169 9.85 -7.18 17.97
N LEU A 170 10.31 -7.81 19.05
CA LEU A 170 9.70 -8.99 19.67
C LEU A 170 8.52 -8.64 20.57
N SER A 171 8.63 -7.61 21.39
CA SER A 171 7.55 -7.23 22.32
C SER A 171 6.26 -6.85 21.61
N SER A 172 6.34 -6.15 20.47
CA SER A 172 5.16 -5.70 19.73
C SER A 172 4.27 -6.85 19.19
N PRO A 173 4.80 -7.93 18.57
CA PRO A 173 4.01 -9.10 18.20
C PRO A 173 3.41 -9.82 19.40
N ILE A 174 4.18 -9.96 20.50
CA ILE A 174 3.73 -10.61 21.71
C ILE A 174 2.53 -9.85 22.31
N MET A 175 2.65 -8.54 22.46
CA MET A 175 1.56 -7.70 22.99
C MET A 175 0.32 -7.73 22.08
N ASN A 176 0.49 -7.69 20.78
CA ASN A 176 -0.64 -7.83 19.87
C ASN A 176 -1.32 -9.19 19.99
N TRP A 177 -0.52 -10.25 20.10
CA TRP A 177 -1.04 -11.60 20.23
C TRP A 177 -1.81 -11.78 21.55
N LEU A 178 -1.29 -11.24 22.65
CA LEU A 178 -1.98 -11.21 23.96
C LEU A 178 -3.31 -10.46 23.88
N ASN A 179 -3.34 -9.31 23.23
CA ASN A 179 -4.57 -8.52 23.03
C ASN A 179 -5.60 -9.23 22.15
N PHE A 180 -5.16 -9.97 21.13
CA PHE A 180 -6.04 -10.73 20.22
C PHE A 180 -6.69 -11.96 20.90
N LYS A 181 -6.01 -12.57 21.85
CA LYS A 181 -6.45 -13.79 22.54
C LYS A 181 -7.04 -13.55 23.93
N ASN A 182 -7.50 -12.31 24.21
CA ASN A 182 -8.08 -11.95 25.51
C ASN A 182 -7.19 -12.36 26.71
N GLY A 183 -5.89 -12.19 26.56
CA GLY A 183 -4.92 -12.46 27.62
C GLY A 183 -4.63 -13.94 27.91
N LYS A 184 -5.18 -14.87 27.16
CA LYS A 184 -4.84 -16.28 27.30
C LYS A 184 -3.51 -16.59 26.60
N PHE A 185 -2.51 -16.95 27.39
CA PHE A 185 -1.20 -17.36 26.90
C PHE A 185 -1.30 -18.70 26.15
N PHE A 186 -1.28 -18.66 24.85
CA PHE A 186 -1.00 -19.84 24.01
C PHE A 186 0.37 -19.68 23.40
N PHE A 187 1.40 -20.25 23.99
CA PHE A 187 2.64 -20.48 23.27
C PHE A 187 2.35 -21.49 22.16
N PRO A 188 2.62 -21.15 20.88
CA PRO A 188 2.62 -22.19 19.84
C PRO A 188 3.67 -23.24 20.26
N LYS A 189 3.25 -24.49 20.37
CA LYS A 189 4.13 -25.61 20.79
C LYS A 189 5.39 -25.82 19.93
N ASN A 190 5.57 -25.03 18.86
CA ASN A 190 6.61 -25.19 17.85
C ASN A 190 7.58 -23.99 17.74
N LEU A 191 7.67 -23.11 18.74
CA LEU A 191 8.78 -22.18 18.83
C LEU A 191 9.98 -22.87 19.52
N TYR A 192 10.55 -23.86 18.84
CA TYR A 192 11.92 -24.29 19.16
C TYR A 192 12.85 -23.20 18.62
N PHE A 193 13.52 -22.50 19.52
CA PHE A 193 14.73 -21.76 19.20
C PHE A 193 15.78 -22.83 18.85
N GLN A 194 16.09 -22.96 17.57
CA GLN A 194 17.35 -23.54 17.11
C GLN A 194 18.39 -22.44 17.02
#